data_8919899287e466389fa66d98b3468e31
#
_entry.id   8919899287e466389fa66d98b3468e31
#
_cell.length_a   1.000
_cell.length_b   1.000
_cell.length_c   1.000
_cell.angle_alpha   90.00
_cell.angle_beta   90.00
_cell.angle_gamma   90.00
#
_symmetry.space_group_name_H-M   'P 1'
#
loop_
_entity.id
_entity.type
_entity.pdbx_description
1 polymer ?
#
loop_
_entity_poly.entity_id
_entity_poly.type
_entity_poly.pdbx_seq_one_letter_code
_entity_poly.pdbx_strand_id
1 'polypeptide(L)'
;IVELKSPSREETDASAAYRQLRNYMKEIPSMFIYNAICVMSDQMTSKAGTITSGEDRFMEWKTVDGSYENTQYAQFDTFFEGMFQKERLLDLIKNFICFSNEGVNFFKILAGYHQYFAVRKAIESTKRATVTDGKGGVFWHTQGSGKSLSMVFYAHLLQEALDSPTIVVLTDRNDLDDQLFGQFAKCKDFLRQEPVHATCRKLTETSSKNDVGLKDWLEGRQANGIIFT
;
A
#
# COMPACT_ATOMS: atom_id res chain seq x y z
N ILE A 1 -5.96 2.50 18.24
CA ILE A 1 -6.20 1.72 19.48
C ILE A 1 -5.02 0.78 19.67
N VAL A 2 -4.46 0.77 20.89
CA VAL A 2 -3.33 -0.08 21.28
C VAL A 2 -3.79 -1.01 22.40
N GLU A 3 -3.65 -2.31 22.20
CA GLU A 3 -3.89 -3.32 23.23
C GLU A 3 -2.56 -3.92 23.66
N LEU A 4 -2.27 -3.79 24.95
CA LEU A 4 -1.03 -4.26 25.55
C LEU A 4 -1.30 -5.44 26.47
N LYS A 5 -0.46 -6.45 26.41
CA LYS A 5 -0.44 -7.59 27.35
C LYS A 5 0.84 -7.58 28.17
N SER A 6 0.75 -8.08 29.40
CA SER A 6 1.92 -8.16 30.28
C SER A 6 2.81 -9.32 29.86
N PRO A 7 4.10 -9.10 29.64
CA PRO A 7 5.04 -10.19 29.30
C PRO A 7 5.29 -11.17 30.45
N SER A 8 4.89 -10.82 31.66
CA SER A 8 5.10 -11.66 32.86
C SER A 8 4.02 -12.73 33.09
N ARG A 9 3.00 -12.80 32.22
CA ARG A 9 1.94 -13.81 32.31
C ARG A 9 2.13 -14.83 31.20
N GLU A 10 2.43 -16.08 31.52
CA GLU A 10 2.66 -17.18 30.57
C GLU A 10 1.49 -17.44 29.60
N GLU A 11 0.27 -17.03 29.96
CA GLU A 11 -0.95 -17.24 29.16
C GLU A 11 -1.32 -16.05 28.25
N THR A 12 -0.52 -14.97 28.23
CA THR A 12 -0.87 -13.75 27.48
C THR A 12 0.22 -13.38 26.48
N ASP A 13 -0.05 -13.64 25.22
CA ASP A 13 0.78 -13.27 24.06
C ASP A 13 0.15 -12.15 23.23
N ALA A 14 0.82 -11.74 22.16
CA ALA A 14 0.29 -10.77 21.21
C ALA A 14 -1.03 -11.25 20.58
N SER A 15 -1.23 -12.56 20.39
CA SER A 15 -2.49 -13.13 19.90
C SER A 15 -3.64 -12.93 20.88
N ALA A 16 -3.37 -12.93 22.17
CA ALA A 16 -4.38 -12.59 23.19
C ALA A 16 -4.79 -11.10 23.07
N ALA A 17 -3.84 -10.20 22.74
CA ALA A 17 -4.14 -8.80 22.47
C ALA A 17 -5.01 -8.66 21.22
N TYR A 18 -4.73 -9.41 20.14
CA TYR A 18 -5.58 -9.43 18.94
C TYR A 18 -7.00 -9.90 19.25
N ARG A 19 -7.16 -11.02 19.98
CA ARG A 19 -8.50 -11.52 20.39
C ARG A 19 -9.26 -10.48 21.21
N GLN A 20 -8.58 -9.74 22.08
CA GLN A 20 -9.21 -8.68 22.86
C GLN A 20 -9.66 -7.50 22.00
N LEU A 21 -8.84 -7.07 21.03
CA LEU A 21 -9.26 -6.05 20.04
C LEU A 21 -10.52 -6.50 19.29
N ARG A 22 -10.60 -7.76 18.87
CA ARG A 22 -11.78 -8.32 18.19
C ARG A 22 -13.03 -8.35 19.09
N ASN A 23 -12.86 -8.60 20.37
CA ASN A 23 -13.95 -8.53 21.34
C ASN A 23 -14.46 -7.08 21.49
N TYR A 24 -13.56 -6.13 21.67
CA TYR A 24 -13.95 -4.70 21.72
C TYR A 24 -14.69 -4.22 20.46
N MET A 25 -14.28 -4.70 19.28
CA MET A 25 -14.99 -4.37 18.02
C MET A 25 -16.44 -4.87 18.03
N LYS A 26 -16.73 -5.98 18.73
CA LYS A 26 -18.10 -6.53 18.87
C LYS A 26 -18.89 -5.82 19.97
N GLU A 27 -18.27 -5.57 21.12
CA GLU A 27 -18.93 -5.08 22.31
C GLU A 27 -19.09 -3.55 22.29
N ILE A 28 -18.09 -2.83 21.77
CA ILE A 28 -18.04 -1.36 21.75
C ILE A 28 -17.64 -0.87 20.35
N PRO A 29 -18.44 -1.12 19.31
CA PRO A 29 -18.08 -0.77 17.92
C PRO A 29 -17.86 0.75 17.73
N SER A 30 -18.52 1.59 18.52
CA SER A 30 -18.36 3.04 18.47
C SER A 30 -16.92 3.51 18.75
N MET A 31 -16.14 2.75 19.53
CA MET A 31 -14.74 3.04 19.82
C MET A 31 -13.85 2.98 18.55
N PHE A 32 -14.29 2.28 17.50
CA PHE A 32 -13.53 2.05 16.29
C PHE A 32 -13.91 2.93 15.09
N ILE A 33 -14.94 3.79 15.22
CA ILE A 33 -15.43 4.63 14.12
C ILE A 33 -14.30 5.48 13.51
N TYR A 34 -13.46 6.09 14.35
CA TYR A 34 -12.34 6.92 13.91
C TYR A 34 -10.98 6.22 14.03
N ASN A 35 -10.98 4.88 14.18
CA ASN A 35 -9.75 4.15 14.33
C ASN A 35 -8.97 4.09 13.01
N ALA A 36 -7.75 4.61 13.00
CA ALA A 36 -6.84 4.50 11.87
C ALA A 36 -6.09 3.16 11.90
N ILE A 37 -5.50 2.82 13.04
CA ILE A 37 -4.57 1.71 13.24
C ILE A 37 -4.91 0.99 14.54
N CYS A 38 -4.86 -0.34 14.50
CA CYS A 38 -4.88 -1.20 15.68
C CYS A 38 -3.48 -1.74 15.94
N VAL A 39 -3.07 -1.76 17.21
CA VAL A 39 -1.79 -2.33 17.64
C VAL A 39 -2.05 -3.42 18.67
N MET A 40 -1.36 -4.53 18.50
CA MET A 40 -1.27 -5.59 19.49
C MET A 40 0.17 -5.74 19.96
N SER A 41 0.42 -5.84 21.26
CA SER A 41 1.75 -6.00 21.81
C SER A 41 1.75 -6.73 23.15
N ASP A 42 2.78 -7.54 23.34
CA ASP A 42 3.13 -8.17 24.61
C ASP A 42 4.55 -7.75 25.08
N GLN A 43 5.06 -6.66 24.54
CA GLN A 43 6.41 -6.13 24.72
C GLN A 43 7.49 -6.91 23.91
N MET A 44 7.37 -8.22 23.79
CA MET A 44 8.30 -9.03 22.98
C MET A 44 7.94 -8.94 21.49
N THR A 45 6.65 -8.93 21.20
CA THR A 45 6.09 -8.82 19.83
C THR A 45 5.18 -7.60 19.77
N SER A 46 5.43 -6.72 18.81
CA SER A 46 4.59 -5.56 18.54
C SER A 46 4.21 -5.52 17.06
N LYS A 47 2.91 -5.50 16.78
CA LYS A 47 2.38 -5.53 15.41
C LYS A 47 1.24 -4.55 15.24
N ALA A 48 1.14 -3.98 14.04
CA ALA A 48 0.06 -3.09 13.64
C ALA A 48 -0.75 -3.64 12.49
N GLY A 49 -2.02 -3.34 12.50
CA GLY A 49 -2.98 -3.68 11.45
C GLY A 49 -4.18 -2.74 11.46
N THR A 50 -5.25 -3.14 10.83
CA THR A 50 -6.50 -2.37 10.76
C THR A 50 -7.67 -3.15 11.35
N ILE A 51 -8.81 -2.49 11.47
CA ILE A 51 -10.05 -3.13 11.95
C ILE A 51 -10.53 -4.29 11.06
N THR A 52 -10.11 -4.33 9.80
CA THR A 52 -10.47 -5.40 8.85
C THR A 52 -9.37 -6.45 8.69
N SER A 53 -8.20 -6.25 9.30
CA SER A 53 -7.08 -7.17 9.20
C SER A 53 -7.33 -8.46 10.00
N GLY A 54 -7.08 -9.62 9.38
CA GLY A 54 -6.86 -10.86 10.13
C GLY A 54 -5.54 -10.77 10.92
N GLU A 55 -5.35 -11.67 11.88
CA GLU A 55 -4.14 -11.67 12.72
C GLU A 55 -2.85 -11.82 11.89
N ASP A 56 -2.90 -12.63 10.83
CA ASP A 56 -1.83 -12.85 9.85
C ASP A 56 -1.43 -11.59 9.07
N ARG A 57 -2.28 -10.57 9.09
CA ARG A 57 -2.06 -9.28 8.41
C ARG A 57 -1.56 -8.18 9.35
N PHE A 58 -1.43 -8.48 10.64
CA PHE A 58 -0.75 -7.58 11.54
C PHE A 58 0.76 -7.70 11.36
N MET A 59 1.42 -6.59 11.07
CA MET A 59 2.83 -6.55 10.69
C MET A 59 3.67 -5.82 11.73
N GLU A 60 4.87 -6.34 11.95
CA GLU A 60 5.90 -5.68 12.74
C GLU A 60 6.43 -4.43 12.01
N TRP A 61 7.02 -3.51 12.78
CA TRP A 61 7.77 -2.38 12.24
C TRP A 61 9.22 -2.50 12.69
N LYS A 62 10.12 -2.82 11.76
CA LYS A 62 11.47 -3.33 12.08
C LYS A 62 12.59 -2.30 11.95
N THR A 63 12.29 -1.04 11.69
CA THR A 63 13.30 0.00 11.50
C THR A 63 12.76 1.37 11.85
N VAL A 64 13.61 2.22 12.42
CA VAL A 64 13.26 3.60 12.72
C VAL A 64 13.41 4.51 11.49
N ASP A 65 14.43 4.28 10.66
CA ASP A 65 14.83 5.16 9.55
C ASP A 65 14.76 4.52 8.16
N GLY A 66 14.39 3.24 8.08
CA GLY A 66 14.35 2.48 6.83
C GLY A 66 15.70 1.93 6.40
N SER A 67 16.70 1.92 7.28
CA SER A 67 17.98 1.27 7.02
C SER A 67 17.85 -0.25 7.13
N TYR A 68 18.53 -0.97 6.22
CA TYR A 68 18.46 -2.43 6.18
C TYR A 68 19.18 -3.09 7.38
N GLU A 69 20.20 -2.46 7.90
CA GLU A 69 21.05 -3.00 8.96
C GLU A 69 20.31 -3.17 10.29
N ASN A 70 19.29 -2.36 10.52
CA ASN A 70 18.50 -2.33 11.76
C ASN A 70 17.23 -3.20 11.70
N THR A 71 17.04 -3.99 10.65
CA THR A 71 15.79 -4.76 10.46
C THR A 71 15.80 -6.16 11.06
N GLN A 72 16.88 -6.57 11.73
CA GLN A 72 17.02 -7.94 12.20
C GLN A 72 16.08 -8.31 13.37
N TYR A 73 15.75 -7.37 14.22
CA TYR A 73 14.89 -7.61 15.39
C TYR A 73 13.83 -6.51 15.53
N ALA A 74 12.57 -6.91 15.58
CA ALA A 74 11.48 -6.00 15.94
C ALA A 74 11.45 -5.85 17.46
N GLN A 75 12.07 -4.80 17.98
CA GLN A 75 11.98 -4.43 19.38
C GLN A 75 10.81 -3.49 19.61
N PHE A 76 10.25 -3.50 20.82
CA PHE A 76 9.16 -2.63 21.24
C PHE A 76 9.47 -1.15 20.92
N ASP A 77 10.62 -0.67 21.32
CA ASP A 77 11.04 0.72 21.08
C ASP A 77 11.14 1.02 19.58
N THR A 78 11.78 0.14 18.79
CA THR A 78 11.88 0.28 17.32
C THR A 78 10.51 0.34 16.66
N PHE A 79 9.55 -0.45 17.14
CA PHE A 79 8.19 -0.43 16.62
C PHE A 79 7.53 0.94 16.86
N PHE A 80 7.56 1.42 18.09
CA PHE A 80 6.90 2.69 18.44
C PHE A 80 7.65 3.91 17.89
N GLU A 81 8.95 4.00 18.03
CA GLU A 81 9.76 5.08 17.45
C GLU A 81 9.69 5.08 15.91
N GLY A 82 9.70 3.89 15.32
CA GLY A 82 9.63 3.73 13.87
C GLY A 82 8.27 4.11 13.30
N MET A 83 7.17 3.62 13.86
CA MET A 83 5.84 3.80 13.27
C MET A 83 5.13 5.04 13.78
N PHE A 84 5.29 5.40 15.06
CA PHE A 84 4.51 6.43 15.74
C PHE A 84 5.25 7.76 15.87
N GLN A 85 6.41 7.92 15.22
CA GLN A 85 7.00 9.24 15.00
C GLN A 85 5.95 10.12 14.30
N LYS A 86 5.75 11.33 14.79
CA LYS A 86 4.60 12.19 14.52
C LYS A 86 4.34 12.40 13.03
N GLU A 87 5.37 12.82 12.30
CA GLU A 87 5.28 13.10 10.87
C GLU A 87 5.00 11.82 10.08
N ARG A 88 5.63 10.71 10.46
CA ARG A 88 5.42 9.41 9.82
C ARG A 88 4.03 8.85 10.07
N LEU A 89 3.53 8.96 11.30
CA LEU A 89 2.17 8.52 11.62
C LEU A 89 1.12 9.29 10.80
N LEU A 90 1.28 10.61 10.69
CA LEU A 90 0.39 11.43 9.88
C LEU A 90 0.48 11.06 8.39
N ASP A 91 1.69 10.80 7.91
CA ASP A 91 1.93 10.35 6.55
C ASP A 91 1.34 8.97 6.26
N LEU A 92 1.51 8.03 7.19
CA LEU A 92 0.87 6.70 7.11
C LEU A 92 -0.65 6.81 7.01
N ILE A 93 -1.27 7.63 7.85
CA ILE A 93 -2.72 7.84 7.86
C ILE A 93 -3.19 8.49 6.55
N LYS A 94 -2.47 9.49 6.06
CA LYS A 94 -2.83 10.22 4.84
C LYS A 94 -2.62 9.40 3.57
N ASN A 95 -1.47 8.72 3.46
CA ASN A 95 -0.95 8.24 2.18
C ASN A 95 -0.72 6.73 2.09
N PHE A 96 -0.77 6.00 3.21
CA PHE A 96 -0.42 4.58 3.28
C PHE A 96 -1.47 3.70 3.95
N ILE A 97 -2.68 4.23 4.09
CA ILE A 97 -3.89 3.47 4.39
C ILE A 97 -4.80 3.56 3.17
N CYS A 98 -5.06 2.45 2.52
CA CYS A 98 -6.02 2.39 1.42
C CYS A 98 -7.22 1.49 1.75
N PHE A 99 -8.31 1.74 1.05
CA PHE A 99 -9.49 0.89 1.07
C PHE A 99 -9.52 0.10 -0.24
N SER A 100 -9.54 -1.23 -0.11
CA SER A 100 -9.71 -2.15 -1.22
C SER A 100 -11.17 -2.59 -1.26
N ASN A 101 -11.80 -2.42 -2.40
CA ASN A 101 -13.18 -2.85 -2.62
C ASN A 101 -13.20 -4.22 -3.31
N GLU A 102 -13.74 -5.21 -2.63
CA GLU A 102 -13.93 -6.57 -3.16
C GLU A 102 -15.42 -6.93 -3.18
N GLY A 103 -16.16 -6.25 -4.05
CA GLY A 103 -17.61 -6.40 -4.17
C GLY A 103 -18.36 -5.83 -2.97
N VAL A 104 -18.89 -6.68 -2.10
CA VAL A 104 -19.60 -6.25 -0.89
C VAL A 104 -18.68 -6.02 0.30
N ASN A 105 -17.42 -6.42 0.21
CA ASN A 105 -16.45 -6.33 1.29
C ASN A 105 -15.47 -5.17 1.05
N PHE A 106 -15.26 -4.36 2.08
CA PHE A 106 -14.26 -3.32 2.10
C PHE A 106 -13.13 -3.70 3.07
N PHE A 107 -11.92 -3.73 2.56
CA PHE A 107 -10.74 -3.99 3.36
C PHE A 107 -9.94 -2.71 3.54
N LYS A 108 -9.71 -2.33 4.78
CA LYS A 108 -8.80 -1.27 5.14
C LYS A 108 -7.40 -1.85 5.24
N ILE A 109 -6.48 -1.38 4.41
CA ILE A 109 -5.13 -1.92 4.27
C ILE A 109 -4.12 -0.89 4.73
N LEU A 110 -3.25 -1.26 5.65
CA LEU A 110 -2.12 -0.46 6.13
C LEU A 110 -0.85 -0.97 5.45
N ALA A 111 -0.02 -0.07 4.94
CA ALA A 111 1.28 -0.43 4.39
C ALA A 111 2.24 -0.95 5.47
N GLY A 112 3.01 -1.97 5.14
CA GLY A 112 4.14 -2.40 5.96
C GLY A 112 5.32 -1.43 5.88
N TYR A 113 6.24 -1.49 6.88
CA TYR A 113 7.41 -0.62 6.93
C TYR A 113 8.24 -0.65 5.64
N HIS A 114 8.45 -1.85 5.08
CA HIS A 114 9.20 -2.04 3.84
C HIS A 114 8.54 -1.36 2.64
N GLN A 115 7.20 -1.37 2.57
CA GLN A 115 6.45 -0.68 1.53
C GLN A 115 6.56 0.84 1.72
N TYR A 116 6.37 1.32 2.95
CA TYR A 116 6.47 2.74 3.28
C TYR A 116 7.81 3.34 2.85
N PHE A 117 8.91 2.79 3.35
CA PHE A 117 10.24 3.33 3.07
C PHE A 117 10.65 3.19 1.60
N ALA A 118 10.32 2.05 0.97
CA ALA A 118 10.64 1.85 -0.43
C ALA A 118 9.86 2.79 -1.35
N VAL A 119 8.57 3.00 -1.09
CA VAL A 119 7.76 3.92 -1.88
C VAL A 119 8.25 5.37 -1.69
N ARG A 120 8.58 5.79 -0.46
CA ARG A 120 9.15 7.12 -0.23
C ARG A 120 10.47 7.33 -0.97
N LYS A 121 11.38 6.36 -0.93
CA LYS A 121 12.63 6.40 -1.71
C LYS A 121 12.36 6.45 -3.22
N ALA A 122 11.37 5.70 -3.71
CA ALA A 122 11.00 5.70 -5.12
C ALA A 122 10.46 7.07 -5.57
N ILE A 123 9.62 7.72 -4.77
CA ILE A 123 9.11 9.07 -5.05
C ILE A 123 10.27 10.08 -5.16
N GLU A 124 11.18 10.09 -4.20
CA GLU A 124 12.34 11.00 -4.24
C GLU A 124 13.27 10.72 -5.44
N SER A 125 13.46 9.45 -5.78
CA SER A 125 14.22 9.07 -6.97
C SER A 125 13.54 9.53 -8.25
N THR A 126 12.23 9.39 -8.35
CA THR A 126 11.46 9.81 -9.52
C THR A 126 11.46 11.33 -9.68
N LYS A 127 11.26 12.11 -8.60
CA LYS A 127 11.39 13.56 -8.64
C LYS A 127 12.74 14.01 -9.19
N ARG A 128 13.82 13.34 -8.77
CA ARG A 128 15.17 13.62 -9.28
C ARG A 128 15.28 13.24 -10.75
N ALA A 129 14.71 12.09 -11.15
CA ALA A 129 14.75 11.63 -12.53
C ALA A 129 14.07 12.60 -13.50
N THR A 130 12.99 13.27 -13.11
CA THR A 130 12.29 14.24 -13.98
C THR A 130 13.15 15.43 -14.39
N VAL A 131 14.17 15.76 -13.62
CA VAL A 131 15.10 16.88 -13.90
C VAL A 131 16.49 16.43 -14.31
N THR A 132 16.70 15.12 -14.51
CA THR A 132 17.98 14.52 -14.93
C THR A 132 17.81 13.66 -16.19
N ASP A 133 17.98 12.36 -16.09
CA ASP A 133 18.02 11.42 -17.22
C ASP A 133 16.72 10.65 -17.44
N GLY A 134 15.69 10.93 -16.68
CA GLY A 134 14.39 10.25 -16.75
C GLY A 134 14.35 8.86 -16.11
N LYS A 135 15.44 8.41 -15.46
CA LYS A 135 15.53 7.06 -14.90
C LYS A 135 15.30 7.04 -13.40
N GLY A 136 14.09 6.64 -12.99
CA GLY A 136 13.69 6.59 -11.58
C GLY A 136 14.35 5.48 -10.76
N GLY A 137 14.88 4.42 -11.41
CA GLY A 137 15.56 3.32 -10.72
C GLY A 137 14.82 1.99 -10.75
N VAL A 138 15.24 1.06 -9.89
CA VAL A 138 14.66 -0.28 -9.78
C VAL A 138 14.10 -0.48 -8.38
N PHE A 139 12.87 -0.98 -8.30
CA PHE A 139 12.20 -1.36 -7.07
C PHE A 139 12.17 -2.89 -6.98
N TRP A 140 12.88 -3.45 -6.01
CA TRP A 140 12.93 -4.89 -5.80
C TRP A 140 12.47 -5.27 -4.40
N HIS A 141 11.54 -6.20 -4.31
CA HIS A 141 11.09 -6.87 -3.09
C HIS A 141 10.92 -8.36 -3.33
N THR A 142 11.00 -9.16 -2.27
CA THR A 142 10.74 -10.61 -2.34
C THR A 142 9.33 -10.92 -2.86
N GLN A 143 9.14 -12.11 -3.39
CA GLN A 143 7.81 -12.59 -3.77
C GLN A 143 6.88 -12.63 -2.55
N GLY A 144 5.62 -12.25 -2.72
CA GLY A 144 4.64 -12.21 -1.61
C GLY A 144 4.72 -10.98 -0.71
N SER A 145 5.67 -10.07 -0.89
CA SER A 145 5.82 -8.85 -0.06
C SER A 145 4.82 -7.73 -0.36
N GLY A 146 3.83 -7.96 -1.22
CA GLY A 146 2.84 -6.94 -1.57
C GLY A 146 3.31 -5.88 -2.57
N LYS A 147 4.16 -6.25 -3.55
CA LYS A 147 4.65 -5.33 -4.59
C LYS A 147 3.53 -4.58 -5.33
N SER A 148 2.46 -5.26 -5.71
CA SER A 148 1.32 -4.65 -6.40
C SER A 148 0.69 -3.53 -5.57
N LEU A 149 0.57 -3.74 -4.26
CA LEU A 149 0.06 -2.72 -3.34
C LEU A 149 1.07 -1.57 -3.17
N SER A 150 2.38 -1.87 -3.15
CA SER A 150 3.41 -0.81 -3.16
C SER A 150 3.31 0.06 -4.42
N MET A 151 2.98 -0.53 -5.58
CA MET A 151 2.75 0.24 -6.82
C MET A 151 1.50 1.11 -6.72
N VAL A 152 0.44 0.66 -6.05
CA VAL A 152 -0.76 1.49 -5.78
C VAL A 152 -0.40 2.69 -4.91
N PHE A 153 0.34 2.50 -3.81
CA PHE A 153 0.82 3.61 -2.97
C PHE A 153 1.74 4.56 -3.73
N TYR A 154 2.62 4.01 -4.56
CA TYR A 154 3.52 4.80 -5.39
C TYR A 154 2.75 5.64 -6.41
N ALA A 155 1.79 5.07 -7.13
CA ALA A 155 0.94 5.79 -8.07
C ALA A 155 0.12 6.89 -7.40
N HIS A 156 -0.44 6.62 -6.20
CA HIS A 156 -1.14 7.63 -5.40
C HIS A 156 -0.24 8.83 -5.06
N LEU A 157 0.97 8.57 -4.57
CA LEU A 157 1.90 9.62 -4.20
C LEU A 157 2.49 10.37 -5.40
N LEU A 158 2.62 9.73 -6.56
CA LEU A 158 3.07 10.40 -7.79
C LEU A 158 2.09 11.48 -8.24
N GLN A 159 0.80 11.31 -8.01
CA GLN A 159 -0.21 12.32 -8.38
C GLN A 159 0.01 13.64 -7.63
N GLU A 160 0.34 13.55 -6.33
CA GLU A 160 0.66 14.75 -5.53
C GLU A 160 2.08 15.28 -5.86
N ALA A 161 3.04 14.38 -6.08
CA ALA A 161 4.45 14.72 -6.25
C ALA A 161 4.78 15.36 -7.60
N LEU A 162 4.03 15.03 -8.66
CA LEU A 162 4.26 15.45 -10.05
C LEU A 162 3.04 16.13 -10.69
N ASP A 163 2.16 16.71 -9.88
CA ASP A 163 0.96 17.43 -10.33
C ASP A 163 0.10 16.60 -11.29
N SER A 164 -0.34 15.45 -10.83
CA SER A 164 -1.26 14.54 -11.55
C SER A 164 -0.74 14.05 -12.91
N PRO A 165 0.42 13.37 -12.96
CA PRO A 165 1.00 12.87 -14.20
C PRO A 165 0.17 11.75 -14.79
N THR A 166 0.30 11.53 -16.10
CA THR A 166 -0.16 10.28 -16.71
C THR A 166 0.82 9.17 -16.41
N ILE A 167 0.34 8.08 -15.80
CA ILE A 167 1.13 6.90 -15.42
C ILE A 167 0.83 5.79 -16.43
N VAL A 168 1.86 5.28 -17.09
CA VAL A 168 1.76 4.10 -17.96
C VAL A 168 2.40 2.92 -17.25
N VAL A 169 1.63 1.85 -17.10
CA VAL A 169 2.09 0.59 -16.49
C VAL A 169 2.27 -0.43 -17.60
N LEU A 170 3.50 -0.87 -17.78
CA LEU A 170 3.88 -1.89 -18.77
C LEU A 170 4.12 -3.21 -18.07
N THR A 171 3.49 -4.27 -18.56
CA THR A 171 3.72 -5.64 -18.11
C THR A 171 4.12 -6.52 -19.31
N ASP A 172 4.96 -7.52 -19.07
CA ASP A 172 5.42 -8.45 -20.09
C ASP A 172 4.55 -9.71 -20.21
N ARG A 173 3.58 -9.88 -19.32
CA ARG A 173 2.73 -11.07 -19.24
C ARG A 173 1.28 -10.69 -18.94
N ASN A 174 0.34 -11.25 -19.68
CA ASN A 174 -1.09 -10.98 -19.54
C ASN A 174 -1.63 -11.33 -18.15
N ASP A 175 -1.22 -12.47 -17.56
CA ASP A 175 -1.65 -12.89 -16.22
C ASP A 175 -1.18 -11.92 -15.12
N LEU A 176 0.01 -11.35 -15.26
CA LEU A 176 0.51 -10.31 -14.35
C LEU A 176 -0.22 -8.97 -14.58
N ASP A 177 -0.53 -8.65 -15.81
CA ASP A 177 -1.28 -7.46 -16.17
C ASP A 177 -2.68 -7.48 -15.52
N ASP A 178 -3.44 -8.55 -15.75
CA ASP A 178 -4.76 -8.73 -15.17
C ASP A 178 -4.75 -8.67 -13.63
N GLN A 179 -3.76 -9.32 -13.00
CA GLN A 179 -3.61 -9.31 -11.55
C GLN A 179 -3.30 -7.90 -11.02
N LEU A 180 -2.38 -7.18 -11.68
CA LEU A 180 -1.97 -5.85 -11.26
C LEU A 180 -3.07 -4.83 -11.52
N PHE A 181 -3.69 -4.87 -12.69
CA PHE A 181 -4.86 -4.06 -13.02
C PHE A 181 -5.99 -4.26 -12.02
N GLY A 182 -6.32 -5.52 -11.70
CA GLY A 182 -7.34 -5.86 -10.70
C GLY A 182 -7.03 -5.26 -9.32
N GLN A 183 -5.74 -5.22 -8.92
CA GLN A 183 -5.34 -4.59 -7.65
C GLN A 183 -5.56 -3.06 -7.69
N PHE A 184 -5.22 -2.41 -8.79
CA PHE A 184 -5.45 -0.97 -8.97
C PHE A 184 -6.95 -0.64 -9.01
N ALA A 185 -7.75 -1.42 -9.74
CA ALA A 185 -9.19 -1.25 -9.84
C ALA A 185 -9.90 -1.36 -8.47
N LYS A 186 -9.46 -2.31 -7.61
CA LYS A 186 -9.96 -2.44 -6.23
C LYS A 186 -9.66 -1.21 -5.37
N CYS A 187 -8.60 -0.48 -5.67
CA CYS A 187 -8.13 0.69 -4.92
C CYS A 187 -8.46 2.03 -5.64
N LYS A 188 -9.38 2.04 -6.59
CA LYS A 188 -9.69 3.22 -7.41
C LYS A 188 -10.10 4.47 -6.61
N ASP A 189 -10.81 4.28 -5.51
CA ASP A 189 -11.24 5.39 -4.65
C ASP A 189 -10.04 6.05 -3.95
N PHE A 190 -9.06 5.25 -3.54
CA PHE A 190 -7.79 5.73 -2.99
C PHE A 190 -6.94 6.44 -4.06
N LEU A 191 -6.90 5.90 -5.27
CA LEU A 191 -6.21 6.49 -6.43
C LEU A 191 -6.96 7.71 -6.99
N ARG A 192 -8.23 7.92 -6.63
CA ARG A 192 -9.13 8.95 -7.15
C ARG A 192 -9.28 8.94 -8.67
N GLN A 193 -9.05 7.79 -9.27
CA GLN A 193 -9.21 7.55 -10.70
C GLN A 193 -9.34 6.06 -10.99
N GLU A 194 -9.99 5.75 -12.09
CA GLU A 194 -10.15 4.39 -12.57
C GLU A 194 -9.03 4.05 -13.55
N PRO A 195 -8.28 2.95 -13.34
CA PRO A 195 -7.29 2.51 -14.30
C PRO A 195 -7.98 2.05 -15.61
N VAL A 196 -7.30 2.22 -16.72
CA VAL A 196 -7.79 1.79 -18.04
C VAL A 196 -6.79 0.86 -18.71
N HIS A 197 -7.29 -0.08 -19.52
CA HIS A 197 -6.46 -0.89 -20.40
C HIS A 197 -6.34 -0.25 -21.78
N ALA A 198 -5.12 -0.16 -22.29
CA ALA A 198 -4.87 0.08 -23.69
C ALA A 198 -4.81 -1.26 -24.44
N THR A 199 -5.73 -1.49 -25.36
CA THR A 199 -5.72 -2.71 -26.16
C THR A 199 -4.63 -2.64 -27.23
N CYS A 200 -3.84 -3.73 -27.34
CA CYS A 200 -2.87 -3.85 -28.41
C CYS A 200 -3.63 -4.04 -29.73
N ARG A 201 -3.56 -3.08 -30.65
CA ARG A 201 -4.08 -3.29 -32.02
C ARG A 201 -3.30 -4.42 -32.66
N LYS A 202 -3.86 -5.63 -32.64
CA LYS A 202 -3.40 -6.68 -33.56
C LYS A 202 -3.66 -6.18 -34.97
N LEU A 203 -2.64 -6.18 -35.81
CA LEU A 203 -2.68 -5.85 -37.24
C LEU A 203 -3.56 -6.85 -38.07
N THR A 204 -4.51 -7.52 -37.48
CA THR A 204 -5.45 -8.44 -38.12
C THR A 204 -6.76 -7.72 -38.37
N GLU A 205 -7.32 -7.91 -39.54
CA GLU A 205 -8.49 -7.25 -40.16
C GLU A 205 -9.84 -7.27 -39.38
N THR A 206 -9.85 -7.68 -38.12
CA THR A 206 -11.02 -7.76 -37.26
C THR A 206 -10.90 -6.95 -35.98
N SER A 207 -10.27 -5.79 -36.03
CA SER A 207 -10.28 -4.88 -34.88
C SER A 207 -11.69 -4.28 -34.70
N SER A 208 -12.28 -4.56 -33.52
CA SER A 208 -13.52 -3.91 -33.09
C SER A 208 -13.32 -2.39 -33.04
N LYS A 209 -14.35 -1.60 -33.40
CA LYS A 209 -14.33 -0.14 -33.28
C LYS A 209 -14.09 0.39 -31.86
N ASN A 210 -14.05 -0.50 -30.86
CA ASN A 210 -13.87 -0.18 -29.43
C ASN A 210 -12.44 -0.41 -28.93
N ASP A 211 -11.51 -0.88 -29.78
CA ASP A 211 -10.11 -1.10 -29.38
C ASP A 211 -9.36 0.23 -29.40
N VAL A 212 -9.14 0.79 -28.20
CA VAL A 212 -8.41 2.06 -27.99
C VAL A 212 -6.96 1.72 -27.62
N GLY A 213 -6.03 2.00 -28.49
CA GLY A 213 -4.60 1.77 -28.26
C GLY A 213 -3.98 2.80 -27.32
N LEU A 214 -2.77 2.51 -26.82
CA LEU A 214 -2.03 3.42 -25.94
C LEU A 214 -1.87 4.81 -26.56
N LYS A 215 -1.58 4.88 -27.85
CA LYS A 215 -1.44 6.16 -28.57
C LYS A 215 -2.72 6.99 -28.51
N ASP A 216 -3.88 6.36 -28.72
CA ASP A 216 -5.18 7.02 -28.69
C ASP A 216 -5.51 7.54 -27.27
N TRP A 217 -5.09 6.79 -26.24
CA TRP A 217 -5.23 7.21 -24.84
C TRP A 217 -4.32 8.39 -24.46
N LEU A 218 -3.17 8.54 -25.11
CA LEU A 218 -2.23 9.62 -24.84
C LEU A 218 -2.52 10.87 -25.72
N GLU A 219 -3.09 10.72 -26.91
CA GLU A 219 -3.44 11.82 -27.77
C GLU A 219 -4.51 12.73 -27.15
N GLY A 220 -4.21 14.02 -27.03
CA GLY A 220 -5.09 15.03 -26.45
C GLY A 220 -5.19 15.01 -24.92
N ARG A 221 -4.50 14.11 -24.22
CA ARG A 221 -4.48 14.05 -22.76
C ARG A 221 -3.41 14.99 -22.21
N GLN A 222 -3.84 15.99 -21.44
CA GLN A 222 -2.91 16.96 -20.86
C GLN A 222 -2.29 16.48 -19.54
N ALA A 223 -3.03 15.75 -18.72
CA ALA A 223 -2.58 15.19 -17.46
C ALA A 223 -3.56 14.14 -16.94
N ASN A 224 -3.12 13.39 -15.93
CA ASN A 224 -3.92 12.49 -15.11
C ASN A 224 -4.45 11.25 -15.84
N GLY A 225 -4.01 10.10 -15.43
CA GLY A 225 -4.49 8.80 -15.90
C GLY A 225 -3.55 7.66 -15.48
N ILE A 226 -4.12 6.46 -15.29
CA ILE A 226 -3.37 5.23 -15.10
C ILE A 226 -3.77 4.29 -16.25
N ILE A 227 -2.82 4.01 -17.12
CA ILE A 227 -3.03 3.24 -18.36
C ILE A 227 -2.16 1.98 -18.28
N PHE A 228 -2.79 0.81 -18.42
CA PHE A 228 -2.14 -0.48 -18.49
C PHE A 228 -1.98 -0.93 -19.95
N THR A 229 -0.83 -1.54 -20.27
CA THR A 229 -0.54 -2.04 -21.61
C THR A 229 0.56 -3.11 -21.60
#